data_15eda2780350cbaeb4912257b5836aca
#
_entry.id   15eda2780350cbaeb4912257b5836aca
#
_cell.length_a   1.000
_cell.length_b   1.000
_cell.length_c   1.000
_cell.angle_alpha   90.00
_cell.angle_beta   90.00
_cell.angle_gamma   90.00
#
_symmetry.space_group_name_H-M   'P 1'
#
loop_
_entity.id
_entity.type
_entity.pdbx_description
1 polymer ?
#
loop_
_entity_poly.entity_id
_entity_poly.type
_entity_poly.pdbx_seq_one_letter_code
_entity_poly.pdbx_strand_id
1 'polypeptide(L)'
;MENQYIKQFPDLMQGKKIMYVHGFLSSGQSGTVKMLQELMPNATLVAEDIPVHPEEAINMLRKMQQTEKPDLIIGTSMGGMFTEMLQGTDRILVNPAFEMGNTMSSMTGRQEFQNPRKDGVQELMVNKGLIKEYKDITTLCFQNVTPEEQERVYGLFGDKDPVVHTFDLFHQHYPKAIRFHGEHRLIDKVAFHYLAPVIRWIDDKQNGKERPIVYIAFDALHDSYMKATSSMHKAYEMLIEYYQVYIVAPSPSNDHAYMAQVLAWVEEYLSAPAYNHVIFCNQKALLYGDYFIDPCPDKGFMGTAIEYGSDEFKTFEEIITFFERLGGQ
;
A
#
# COMPACT_ATOMS: atom_id res chain seq x y z
N MET A 1 -13.88 15.27 -15.13
CA MET A 1 -13.15 15.52 -13.88
C MET A 1 -11.68 15.26 -14.19
N GLU A 2 -10.81 16.19 -13.84
CA GLU A 2 -9.37 16.00 -13.98
C GLU A 2 -8.95 14.86 -13.04
N ASN A 3 -8.19 13.89 -13.54
CA ASN A 3 -7.74 12.75 -12.73
C ASN A 3 -6.71 13.25 -11.71
N GLN A 4 -7.09 13.28 -10.44
CA GLN A 4 -6.23 13.78 -9.35
C GLN A 4 -4.98 12.92 -9.14
N TYR A 5 -5.01 11.63 -9.53
CA TYR A 5 -3.85 10.73 -9.43
C TYR A 5 -2.74 11.15 -10.41
N ILE A 6 -3.09 11.52 -11.64
CA ILE A 6 -2.12 12.04 -12.63
C ILE A 6 -1.46 13.32 -12.12
N LYS A 7 -2.21 14.17 -11.43
CA LYS A 7 -1.69 15.42 -10.88
C LYS A 7 -0.67 15.18 -9.76
N GLN A 8 -0.92 14.17 -8.90
CA GLN A 8 -0.05 13.89 -7.76
C GLN A 8 1.13 12.96 -8.13
N PHE A 9 0.91 11.99 -9.03
CA PHE A 9 1.93 11.01 -9.43
C PHE A 9 1.96 10.87 -10.96
N PRO A 10 2.36 11.94 -11.72
CA PRO A 10 2.22 11.96 -13.17
C PRO A 10 3.04 10.88 -13.87
N ASP A 11 4.18 10.51 -13.32
CA ASP A 11 5.14 9.58 -13.90
C ASP A 11 5.19 8.21 -13.19
N LEU A 12 4.15 7.90 -12.40
CA LEU A 12 4.10 6.65 -11.63
C LEU A 12 4.23 5.43 -12.56
N MET A 13 5.26 4.63 -12.35
CA MET A 13 5.59 3.44 -13.15
C MET A 13 5.73 3.71 -14.66
N GLN A 14 6.17 4.91 -15.04
CA GLN A 14 6.31 5.32 -16.44
C GLN A 14 7.19 4.33 -17.23
N GLY A 15 6.65 3.85 -18.35
CA GLY A 15 7.32 2.92 -19.26
C GLY A 15 7.46 1.49 -18.72
N LYS A 16 6.95 1.20 -17.52
CA LYS A 16 6.97 -0.12 -16.88
C LYS A 16 5.70 -0.92 -17.16
N LYS A 17 5.78 -2.21 -16.91
CA LYS A 17 4.67 -3.15 -17.10
C LYS A 17 4.12 -3.64 -15.76
N ILE A 18 2.82 -3.53 -15.59
CA ILE A 18 2.09 -3.94 -14.40
C ILE A 18 1.20 -5.12 -14.75
N MET A 19 1.27 -6.19 -13.99
CA MET A 19 0.33 -7.31 -14.09
C MET A 19 -0.69 -7.21 -12.96
N TYR A 20 -1.97 -7.20 -13.30
CA TYR A 20 -3.05 -7.22 -12.32
C TYR A 20 -3.75 -8.58 -12.27
N VAL A 21 -3.93 -9.10 -11.06
CA VAL A 21 -4.56 -10.40 -10.77
C VAL A 21 -5.85 -10.15 -9.99
N HIS A 22 -7.00 -10.37 -10.66
CA HIS A 22 -8.31 -10.04 -10.11
C HIS A 22 -8.81 -11.02 -9.04
N GLY A 23 -9.77 -10.57 -8.22
CA GLY A 23 -10.42 -11.40 -7.20
C GLY A 23 -11.47 -12.38 -7.75
N PHE A 24 -12.04 -13.18 -6.85
CA PHE A 24 -13.09 -14.14 -7.16
C PHE A 24 -14.33 -13.46 -7.77
N LEU A 25 -14.96 -14.08 -8.75
CA LEU A 25 -16.10 -13.57 -9.51
C LEU A 25 -15.85 -12.24 -10.26
N SER A 26 -14.62 -11.82 -10.38
CA SER A 26 -14.23 -10.66 -11.17
C SER A 26 -13.64 -11.06 -12.54
N SER A 27 -13.05 -10.12 -13.27
CA SER A 27 -12.43 -10.35 -14.56
C SER A 27 -11.29 -9.39 -14.85
N GLY A 28 -10.54 -9.64 -15.91
CA GLY A 28 -9.54 -8.73 -16.47
C GLY A 28 -10.13 -7.44 -17.07
N GLN A 29 -11.45 -7.25 -17.05
CA GLN A 29 -12.16 -6.06 -17.52
C GLN A 29 -12.90 -5.32 -16.38
N SER A 30 -12.51 -5.57 -15.13
CA SER A 30 -13.14 -4.98 -13.94
C SER A 30 -12.91 -3.48 -13.80
N GLY A 31 -13.73 -2.81 -12.98
CA GLY A 31 -13.53 -1.42 -12.61
C GLY A 31 -12.17 -1.14 -11.98
N THR A 32 -11.60 -2.12 -11.25
CA THR A 32 -10.24 -2.02 -10.68
C THR A 32 -9.17 -1.91 -11.77
N VAL A 33 -9.31 -2.64 -12.87
CA VAL A 33 -8.38 -2.51 -14.01
C VAL A 33 -8.40 -1.10 -14.57
N LYS A 34 -9.60 -0.54 -14.77
CA LYS A 34 -9.76 0.84 -15.23
C LYS A 34 -9.14 1.85 -14.26
N MET A 35 -9.41 1.71 -12.97
CA MET A 35 -8.84 2.57 -11.93
C MET A 35 -7.30 2.50 -11.91
N LEU A 36 -6.71 1.32 -12.01
CA LEU A 36 -5.24 1.15 -12.07
C LEU A 36 -4.65 1.77 -13.34
N GLN A 37 -5.35 1.68 -14.49
CA GLN A 37 -4.93 2.34 -15.72
C GLN A 37 -4.98 3.87 -15.61
N GLU A 38 -5.99 4.40 -14.91
CA GLU A 38 -6.11 5.83 -14.63
C GLU A 38 -5.05 6.30 -13.61
N LEU A 39 -4.70 5.45 -12.64
CA LEU A 39 -3.66 5.75 -11.65
C LEU A 39 -2.26 5.78 -12.27
N MET A 40 -1.99 4.91 -13.24
CA MET A 40 -0.69 4.76 -13.90
C MET A 40 -0.83 4.89 -15.42
N PRO A 41 -1.16 6.10 -15.95
CA PRO A 41 -1.52 6.28 -17.35
C PRO A 41 -0.37 5.99 -18.32
N ASN A 42 0.87 6.12 -17.86
CA ASN A 42 2.09 5.92 -18.66
C ASN A 42 2.73 4.52 -18.44
N ALA A 43 2.06 3.64 -17.69
CA ALA A 43 2.43 2.23 -17.56
C ALA A 43 1.61 1.35 -18.51
N THR A 44 2.13 0.17 -18.83
CA THR A 44 1.38 -0.87 -19.55
C THR A 44 0.73 -1.81 -18.55
N LEU A 45 -0.59 -1.83 -18.47
CA LEU A 45 -1.35 -2.72 -17.58
C LEU A 45 -1.77 -3.99 -18.33
N VAL A 46 -1.38 -5.15 -17.81
CA VAL A 46 -1.77 -6.47 -18.29
C VAL A 46 -2.72 -7.11 -17.29
N ALA A 47 -3.93 -7.43 -17.73
CA ALA A 47 -4.95 -8.10 -16.92
C ALA A 47 -5.74 -9.08 -17.77
N GLU A 48 -5.71 -10.35 -17.40
CA GLU A 48 -6.44 -11.41 -18.09
C GLU A 48 -7.48 -12.06 -17.17
N ASP A 49 -8.45 -12.72 -17.77
CA ASP A 49 -9.44 -13.50 -17.03
C ASP A 49 -8.78 -14.75 -16.45
N ILE A 50 -8.77 -14.87 -15.13
CA ILE A 50 -8.17 -16.01 -14.43
C ILE A 50 -9.08 -17.23 -14.58
N PRO A 51 -8.55 -18.42 -14.92
CA PRO A 51 -9.30 -19.67 -14.89
C PRO A 51 -9.96 -19.93 -13.54
N VAL A 52 -11.10 -20.61 -13.56
CA VAL A 52 -11.85 -20.96 -12.36
C VAL A 52 -11.11 -21.98 -11.50
N HIS A 53 -10.45 -22.96 -12.13
CA HIS A 53 -9.69 -23.98 -11.44
C HIS A 53 -8.31 -23.46 -11.02
N PRO A 54 -7.97 -23.56 -9.71
CA PRO A 54 -6.81 -22.86 -9.16
C PRO A 54 -5.45 -23.34 -9.71
N GLU A 55 -5.34 -24.61 -10.09
CA GLU A 55 -4.12 -25.13 -10.72
C GLU A 55 -3.92 -24.53 -12.12
N GLU A 56 -4.98 -24.45 -12.92
CA GLU A 56 -4.96 -23.79 -14.22
C GLU A 56 -4.64 -22.29 -14.07
N ALA A 57 -5.25 -21.64 -13.06
CA ALA A 57 -5.03 -20.25 -12.74
C ALA A 57 -3.56 -19.94 -12.43
N ILE A 58 -2.95 -20.66 -11.49
CA ILE A 58 -1.55 -20.41 -11.14
C ILE A 58 -0.58 -20.72 -12.27
N ASN A 59 -0.85 -21.77 -13.07
CA ASN A 59 -0.04 -22.11 -14.23
C ASN A 59 -0.13 -21.03 -15.32
N MET A 60 -1.32 -20.50 -15.59
CA MET A 60 -1.51 -19.36 -16.49
C MET A 60 -0.74 -18.13 -16.00
N LEU A 61 -0.88 -17.77 -14.72
CA LEU A 61 -0.25 -16.61 -14.13
C LEU A 61 1.28 -16.70 -14.14
N ARG A 62 1.85 -17.87 -13.86
CA ARG A 62 3.30 -18.12 -14.00
C ARG A 62 3.78 -17.95 -15.44
N LYS A 63 3.01 -18.46 -16.40
CA LYS A 63 3.31 -18.27 -17.82
C LYS A 63 3.24 -16.80 -18.21
N MET A 64 2.21 -16.08 -17.76
CA MET A 64 2.09 -14.62 -17.98
C MET A 64 3.29 -13.86 -17.39
N GLN A 65 3.67 -14.16 -16.16
CA GLN A 65 4.84 -13.53 -15.52
C GLN A 65 6.12 -13.77 -16.36
N GLN A 66 6.32 -14.98 -16.89
CA GLN A 66 7.49 -15.30 -17.71
C GLN A 66 7.48 -14.60 -19.07
N THR A 67 6.32 -14.49 -19.72
CA THR A 67 6.19 -13.90 -21.06
C THR A 67 6.12 -12.38 -21.02
N GLU A 68 5.34 -11.82 -20.09
CA GLU A 68 5.14 -10.37 -19.96
C GLU A 68 6.26 -9.68 -19.21
N LYS A 69 6.94 -10.38 -18.30
CA LYS A 69 8.01 -9.86 -17.42
C LYS A 69 7.61 -8.57 -16.75
N PRO A 70 6.53 -8.58 -15.94
CA PRO A 70 6.06 -7.37 -15.28
C PRO A 70 7.08 -6.84 -14.28
N ASP A 71 7.16 -5.52 -14.16
CA ASP A 71 7.95 -4.82 -13.15
C ASP A 71 7.26 -4.83 -11.78
N LEU A 72 5.92 -4.95 -11.79
CA LEU A 72 5.10 -5.03 -10.59
C LEU A 72 3.90 -5.94 -10.83
N ILE A 73 3.53 -6.74 -9.83
CA ILE A 73 2.29 -7.53 -9.82
C ILE A 73 1.39 -7.01 -8.69
N ILE A 74 0.14 -6.69 -9.00
CA ILE A 74 -0.87 -6.29 -8.03
C ILE A 74 -1.99 -7.31 -8.01
N GLY A 75 -2.27 -7.91 -6.85
CA GLY A 75 -3.34 -8.88 -6.70
C GLY A 75 -4.35 -8.47 -5.62
N THR A 76 -5.64 -8.66 -5.89
CA THR A 76 -6.71 -8.36 -4.93
C THR A 76 -7.47 -9.62 -4.53
N SER A 77 -7.76 -9.79 -3.23
CA SER A 77 -8.55 -10.91 -2.71
C SER A 77 -7.97 -12.29 -3.12
N MET A 78 -8.72 -13.14 -3.82
CA MET A 78 -8.23 -14.38 -4.42
C MET A 78 -7.00 -14.14 -5.31
N GLY A 79 -7.00 -13.06 -6.10
CA GLY A 79 -5.85 -12.66 -6.91
C GLY A 79 -4.62 -12.33 -6.06
N GLY A 80 -4.80 -11.76 -4.87
CA GLY A 80 -3.73 -11.55 -3.90
C GLY A 80 -3.12 -12.86 -3.40
N MET A 81 -3.94 -13.88 -3.13
CA MET A 81 -3.46 -15.22 -2.80
C MET A 81 -2.58 -15.81 -3.91
N PHE A 82 -3.01 -15.75 -5.17
CA PHE A 82 -2.20 -16.23 -6.30
C PHE A 82 -0.93 -15.39 -6.49
N THR A 83 -1.01 -14.07 -6.29
CA THR A 83 0.13 -13.16 -6.43
C THR A 83 1.23 -13.48 -5.42
N GLU A 84 0.89 -13.93 -4.22
CA GLU A 84 1.88 -14.39 -3.23
C GLU A 84 2.75 -15.53 -3.80
N MET A 85 2.17 -16.44 -4.56
CA MET A 85 2.85 -17.62 -5.14
C MET A 85 3.73 -17.29 -6.36
N LEU A 86 3.72 -16.04 -6.86
CA LEU A 86 4.50 -15.57 -8.01
C LEU A 86 5.78 -14.87 -7.51
N GLN A 87 6.91 -15.58 -7.55
CA GLN A 87 8.18 -15.10 -7.01
C GLN A 87 9.01 -14.28 -8.00
N GLY A 88 9.99 -13.54 -7.49
CA GLY A 88 11.01 -12.85 -8.29
C GLY A 88 10.60 -11.48 -8.84
N THR A 89 9.38 -11.01 -8.60
CA THR A 89 8.86 -9.70 -9.01
C THR A 89 8.38 -8.94 -7.77
N ASP A 90 8.47 -7.62 -7.76
CA ASP A 90 7.84 -6.80 -6.72
C ASP A 90 6.31 -6.97 -6.77
N ARG A 91 5.67 -7.12 -5.61
CA ARG A 91 4.24 -7.49 -5.51
C ARG A 91 3.52 -6.69 -4.44
N ILE A 92 2.27 -6.33 -4.75
CA ILE A 92 1.35 -5.75 -3.79
C ILE A 92 0.10 -6.63 -3.71
N LEU A 93 -0.22 -7.08 -2.51
CA LEU A 93 -1.37 -7.91 -2.22
C LEU A 93 -2.38 -7.08 -1.43
N VAL A 94 -3.58 -6.89 -1.98
CA VAL A 94 -4.66 -6.12 -1.33
C VAL A 94 -5.72 -7.09 -0.83
N ASN A 95 -5.93 -7.13 0.48
CA ASN A 95 -6.86 -8.04 1.15
C ASN A 95 -6.74 -9.49 0.65
N PRO A 96 -5.54 -10.10 0.64
CA PRO A 96 -5.32 -11.41 0.03
C PRO A 96 -6.09 -12.51 0.77
N ALA A 97 -6.88 -13.30 0.01
CA ALA A 97 -7.75 -14.35 0.55
C ALA A 97 -7.00 -15.68 0.70
N PHE A 98 -6.03 -15.77 1.61
CA PHE A 98 -5.23 -16.99 1.84
C PHE A 98 -6.05 -18.18 2.35
N GLU A 99 -7.29 -17.97 2.79
CA GLU A 99 -8.23 -19.01 3.19
C GLU A 99 -9.38 -19.17 2.19
N MET A 100 -9.11 -18.96 0.89
CA MET A 100 -10.14 -18.93 -0.17
C MET A 100 -11.05 -20.14 -0.16
N GLY A 101 -10.54 -21.33 0.07
CA GLY A 101 -11.36 -22.56 0.16
C GLY A 101 -12.38 -22.52 1.31
N ASN A 102 -12.04 -21.87 2.42
CA ASN A 102 -12.98 -21.67 3.54
C ASN A 102 -14.05 -20.63 3.18
N THR A 103 -13.64 -19.51 2.59
CA THR A 103 -14.54 -18.45 2.12
C THR A 103 -15.54 -19.02 1.10
N MET A 104 -15.10 -19.81 0.14
CA MET A 104 -15.97 -20.45 -0.88
C MET A 104 -16.97 -21.42 -0.28
N SER A 105 -16.69 -22.01 0.88
CA SER A 105 -17.60 -22.96 1.53
C SER A 105 -18.97 -22.35 1.89
N SER A 106 -19.02 -21.03 2.10
CA SER A 106 -20.26 -20.27 2.33
C SER A 106 -20.99 -19.86 1.04
N MET A 107 -20.36 -20.07 -0.13
CA MET A 107 -20.83 -19.60 -1.44
C MET A 107 -21.19 -20.76 -2.39
N THR A 108 -21.60 -21.90 -1.85
CA THR A 108 -21.94 -23.08 -2.68
C THR A 108 -23.14 -22.80 -3.58
N GLY A 109 -23.10 -23.38 -4.81
CA GLY A 109 -24.13 -23.21 -5.81
C GLY A 109 -23.70 -22.34 -6.98
N ARG A 110 -24.68 -21.85 -7.73
CA ARG A 110 -24.47 -20.98 -8.88
C ARG A 110 -24.08 -19.58 -8.42
N GLN A 111 -23.01 -19.06 -8.99
CA GLN A 111 -22.47 -17.72 -8.74
C GLN A 111 -22.34 -16.98 -10.07
N GLU A 112 -22.75 -15.73 -10.13
CA GLU A 112 -22.63 -14.87 -11.30
C GLU A 112 -21.33 -14.08 -11.25
N PHE A 113 -20.65 -13.93 -12.40
CA PHE A 113 -19.51 -13.02 -12.51
C PHE A 113 -19.99 -11.56 -12.44
N GLN A 114 -19.35 -10.76 -11.62
CA GLN A 114 -19.68 -9.34 -11.41
C GLN A 114 -19.29 -8.45 -12.58
N ASN A 115 -18.37 -8.93 -13.43
CA ASN A 115 -17.82 -8.20 -14.57
C ASN A 115 -17.79 -9.10 -15.81
N PRO A 116 -17.95 -8.53 -17.01
CA PRO A 116 -17.82 -9.29 -18.26
C PRO A 116 -16.47 -9.98 -18.36
N ARG A 117 -16.49 -11.19 -18.91
CA ARG A 117 -15.28 -11.95 -19.22
C ARG A 117 -15.07 -12.04 -20.72
N LYS A 118 -13.82 -12.12 -21.18
CA LYS A 118 -13.46 -12.26 -22.60
C LYS A 118 -13.95 -13.58 -23.18
N ASP A 119 -14.01 -14.64 -22.34
CA ASP A 119 -14.50 -15.96 -22.72
C ASP A 119 -16.05 -16.05 -22.82
N GLY A 120 -16.75 -14.99 -22.41
CA GLY A 120 -18.22 -14.91 -22.41
C GLY A 120 -18.91 -15.71 -21.30
N VAL A 121 -18.16 -16.32 -20.40
CA VAL A 121 -18.70 -17.08 -19.26
C VAL A 121 -19.33 -16.11 -18.27
N GLN A 122 -20.60 -16.33 -17.93
CA GLN A 122 -21.37 -15.44 -17.04
C GLN A 122 -21.51 -15.98 -15.63
N GLU A 123 -21.39 -17.29 -15.47
CA GLU A 123 -21.67 -17.98 -14.22
C GLU A 123 -20.65 -19.08 -13.94
N LEU A 124 -20.50 -19.39 -12.68
CA LEU A 124 -19.69 -20.51 -12.23
C LEU A 124 -20.45 -21.34 -11.18
N MET A 125 -20.23 -22.64 -11.14
CA MET A 125 -20.78 -23.53 -10.12
C MET A 125 -19.74 -23.79 -9.03
N VAL A 126 -19.97 -23.25 -7.83
CA VAL A 126 -19.17 -23.55 -6.65
C VAL A 126 -19.67 -24.86 -6.04
N ASN A 127 -18.91 -25.92 -6.19
CA ASN A 127 -19.22 -27.25 -5.67
C ASN A 127 -18.10 -27.73 -4.72
N LYS A 128 -18.32 -28.87 -4.06
CA LYS A 128 -17.36 -29.46 -3.10
C LYS A 128 -15.99 -29.76 -3.73
N GLY A 129 -15.95 -30.11 -5.04
CA GLY A 129 -14.72 -30.37 -5.76
C GLY A 129 -13.88 -29.10 -5.87
N LEU A 130 -14.47 -28.02 -6.37
CA LEU A 130 -13.79 -26.72 -6.50
C LEU A 130 -13.32 -26.15 -5.14
N ILE A 131 -14.16 -26.29 -4.10
CA ILE A 131 -13.78 -25.89 -2.73
C ILE A 131 -12.55 -26.67 -2.25
N LYS A 132 -12.50 -27.98 -2.54
CA LYS A 132 -11.35 -28.82 -2.19
C LYS A 132 -10.10 -28.37 -2.94
N GLU A 133 -10.18 -28.13 -4.25
CA GLU A 133 -9.06 -27.61 -5.05
C GLU A 133 -8.50 -26.31 -4.45
N TYR A 134 -9.35 -25.37 -4.05
CA TYR A 134 -8.91 -24.13 -3.40
C TYR A 134 -8.32 -24.36 -2.00
N LYS A 135 -8.81 -25.32 -1.23
CA LYS A 135 -8.18 -25.70 0.04
C LYS A 135 -6.79 -26.31 -0.17
N ASP A 136 -6.66 -27.14 -1.21
CA ASP A 136 -5.39 -27.78 -1.53
C ASP A 136 -4.36 -26.75 -2.03
N ILE A 137 -4.74 -25.84 -2.94
CA ILE A 137 -3.82 -24.83 -3.48
C ILE A 137 -3.37 -23.81 -2.43
N THR A 138 -4.21 -23.44 -1.47
CA THR A 138 -3.83 -22.49 -0.40
C THR A 138 -2.72 -23.02 0.49
N THR A 139 -2.50 -24.34 0.54
CA THR A 139 -1.37 -24.93 1.27
C THR A 139 -0.01 -24.58 0.65
N LEU A 140 0.02 -24.09 -0.59
CA LEU A 140 1.24 -23.65 -1.27
C LEU A 140 1.64 -22.21 -0.93
N CYS A 141 0.75 -21.44 -0.31
CA CYS A 141 1.08 -20.10 0.16
C CYS A 141 2.21 -20.16 1.19
N PHE A 142 3.08 -19.16 1.15
CA PHE A 142 4.22 -18.96 2.07
C PHE A 142 5.31 -20.04 2.06
N GLN A 143 5.27 -21.01 1.13
CA GLN A 143 6.27 -22.09 1.10
C GLN A 143 7.67 -21.67 0.66
N ASN A 144 7.77 -20.53 -0.05
CA ASN A 144 9.03 -20.08 -0.65
C ASN A 144 9.39 -18.64 -0.23
N VAL A 145 9.10 -18.29 1.01
CA VAL A 145 9.46 -16.98 1.56
C VAL A 145 10.95 -16.97 1.91
N THR A 146 11.71 -16.17 1.18
CA THR A 146 13.14 -15.90 1.46
C THR A 146 13.31 -14.44 1.90
N PRO A 147 14.46 -14.04 2.46
CA PRO A 147 14.74 -12.64 2.77
C PRO A 147 14.57 -11.71 1.54
N GLU A 148 14.98 -12.17 0.35
CA GLU A 148 14.84 -11.42 -0.89
C GLU A 148 13.36 -11.26 -1.29
N GLU A 149 12.52 -12.28 -1.07
CA GLU A 149 11.10 -12.19 -1.31
C GLU A 149 10.39 -11.30 -0.28
N GLN A 150 10.84 -11.29 0.98
CA GLN A 150 10.32 -10.37 2.00
C GLN A 150 10.52 -8.90 1.62
N GLU A 151 11.63 -8.58 0.92
CA GLU A 151 11.88 -7.22 0.43
C GLU A 151 11.02 -6.81 -0.78
N ARG A 152 10.37 -7.76 -1.45
CA ARG A 152 9.59 -7.54 -2.67
C ARG A 152 8.08 -7.48 -2.43
N VAL A 153 7.59 -7.90 -1.26
CA VAL A 153 6.16 -8.13 -1.05
C VAL A 153 5.58 -7.17 -0.03
N TYR A 154 4.55 -6.45 -0.45
CA TYR A 154 3.75 -5.55 0.39
C TYR A 154 2.32 -6.11 0.51
N GLY A 155 1.79 -6.15 1.72
CA GLY A 155 0.40 -6.50 1.99
C GLY A 155 -0.39 -5.29 2.48
N LEU A 156 -1.53 -5.01 1.85
CA LEU A 156 -2.48 -3.97 2.25
C LEU A 156 -3.76 -4.63 2.76
N PHE A 157 -4.17 -4.29 3.99
CA PHE A 157 -5.30 -4.94 4.68
C PHE A 157 -6.30 -3.92 5.21
N GLY A 158 -7.56 -4.04 4.81
CA GLY A 158 -8.64 -3.20 5.32
C GLY A 158 -9.01 -3.55 6.76
N ASP A 159 -9.01 -2.57 7.65
CA ASP A 159 -9.36 -2.73 9.06
C ASP A 159 -10.85 -3.06 9.29
N LYS A 160 -11.70 -2.78 8.30
CA LYS A 160 -13.15 -3.07 8.27
C LYS A 160 -13.54 -4.11 7.23
N ASP A 161 -12.59 -4.93 6.77
CA ASP A 161 -12.88 -5.99 5.80
C ASP A 161 -13.77 -7.07 6.43
N PRO A 162 -15.02 -7.28 5.95
CA PRO A 162 -15.91 -8.29 6.51
C PRO A 162 -15.65 -9.71 5.95
N VAL A 163 -14.75 -9.86 4.98
CA VAL A 163 -14.56 -11.10 4.20
C VAL A 163 -13.24 -11.79 4.54
N VAL A 164 -12.16 -11.01 4.67
CA VAL A 164 -10.79 -11.53 4.80
C VAL A 164 -10.12 -10.95 6.04
N HIS A 165 -9.55 -11.84 6.87
CA HIS A 165 -8.88 -11.48 8.13
C HIS A 165 -7.48 -12.13 8.20
N THR A 166 -6.65 -11.91 7.17
CA THR A 166 -5.37 -12.60 6.99
C THR A 166 -4.14 -11.73 7.27
N PHE A 167 -4.31 -10.58 7.93
CA PHE A 167 -3.20 -9.69 8.29
C PHE A 167 -2.14 -10.40 9.14
N ASP A 168 -2.54 -11.04 10.24
CA ASP A 168 -1.61 -11.69 11.16
C ASP A 168 -0.88 -12.86 10.49
N LEU A 169 -1.60 -13.63 9.66
CA LEU A 169 -1.01 -14.72 8.87
C LEU A 169 0.05 -14.18 7.90
N PHE A 170 -0.25 -13.10 7.18
CA PHE A 170 0.71 -12.48 6.26
C PHE A 170 1.91 -11.91 7.02
N HIS A 171 1.67 -11.20 8.13
CA HIS A 171 2.71 -10.53 8.90
C HIS A 171 3.71 -11.50 9.55
N GLN A 172 3.32 -12.75 9.80
CA GLN A 172 4.24 -13.81 10.25
C GLN A 172 5.31 -14.14 9.20
N HIS A 173 5.05 -13.91 7.92
CA HIS A 173 5.93 -14.25 6.81
C HIS A 173 6.57 -13.04 6.14
N TYR A 174 5.85 -11.91 6.05
CA TYR A 174 6.26 -10.70 5.37
C TYR A 174 6.16 -9.48 6.29
N PRO A 175 7.26 -8.73 6.52
CA PRO A 175 7.24 -7.60 7.45
C PRO A 175 6.47 -6.38 6.94
N LYS A 176 6.31 -6.24 5.61
CA LYS A 176 5.67 -5.08 4.99
C LYS A 176 4.14 -5.25 4.92
N ALA A 177 3.53 -5.44 6.09
CA ALA A 177 2.09 -5.55 6.27
C ALA A 177 1.52 -4.20 6.73
N ILE A 178 0.61 -3.64 5.94
CA ILE A 178 0.07 -2.29 6.12
C ILE A 178 -1.44 -2.39 6.27
N ARG A 179 -1.99 -1.84 7.34
CA ARG A 179 -3.43 -1.68 7.50
C ARG A 179 -3.90 -0.38 6.87
N PHE A 180 -5.08 -0.38 6.27
CA PHE A 180 -5.73 0.81 5.78
C PHE A 180 -7.16 0.92 6.31
N HIS A 181 -7.63 2.14 6.42
CA HIS A 181 -9.01 2.40 6.85
C HIS A 181 -9.98 2.15 5.71
N GLY A 182 -10.54 0.94 5.66
CA GLY A 182 -11.44 0.53 4.58
C GLY A 182 -11.89 -0.92 4.67
N GLU A 183 -12.72 -1.27 3.69
CA GLU A 183 -13.35 -2.58 3.57
C GLU A 183 -12.60 -3.48 2.57
N HIS A 184 -13.26 -4.59 2.14
CA HIS A 184 -12.68 -5.60 1.24
C HIS A 184 -12.34 -5.06 -0.16
N ARG A 185 -13.14 -4.15 -0.69
CA ARG A 185 -12.98 -3.66 -2.06
C ARG A 185 -11.92 -2.57 -2.15
N LEU A 186 -11.05 -2.69 -3.15
CA LEU A 186 -10.15 -1.62 -3.54
C LEU A 186 -10.95 -0.53 -4.27
N ILE A 187 -11.27 0.55 -3.54
CA ILE A 187 -11.96 1.73 -4.06
C ILE A 187 -10.95 2.87 -4.30
N ASP A 188 -11.35 3.90 -5.06
CA ASP A 188 -10.49 5.03 -5.44
C ASP A 188 -9.77 5.67 -4.25
N LYS A 189 -10.48 5.89 -3.13
CA LYS A 189 -9.88 6.45 -1.91
C LYS A 189 -8.74 5.59 -1.37
N VAL A 190 -8.94 4.27 -1.32
CA VAL A 190 -7.90 3.32 -0.85
C VAL A 190 -6.74 3.27 -1.84
N ALA A 191 -7.04 3.26 -3.14
CA ALA A 191 -6.00 3.27 -4.16
C ALA A 191 -5.13 4.52 -4.07
N PHE A 192 -5.74 5.69 -3.90
CA PHE A 192 -5.03 6.95 -3.81
C PHE A 192 -4.18 7.08 -2.54
N HIS A 193 -4.76 6.79 -1.36
CA HIS A 193 -4.09 7.04 -0.09
C HIS A 193 -3.13 5.93 0.34
N TYR A 194 -3.35 4.68 -0.12
CA TYR A 194 -2.58 3.54 0.38
C TYR A 194 -1.84 2.77 -0.73
N LEU A 195 -2.49 2.52 -1.87
CA LEU A 195 -1.86 1.75 -2.95
C LEU A 195 -0.84 2.60 -3.74
N ALA A 196 -1.21 3.80 -4.17
CA ALA A 196 -0.33 4.68 -4.96
C ALA A 196 0.99 5.01 -4.25
N PRO A 197 1.02 5.37 -2.96
CA PRO A 197 2.27 5.59 -2.24
C PRO A 197 3.18 4.34 -2.19
N VAL A 198 2.60 3.14 -2.05
CA VAL A 198 3.39 1.89 -2.05
C VAL A 198 3.94 1.60 -3.45
N ILE A 199 3.13 1.80 -4.51
CA ILE A 199 3.61 1.68 -5.89
C ILE A 199 4.78 2.65 -6.13
N ARG A 200 4.67 3.89 -5.65
CA ARG A 200 5.73 4.89 -5.78
C ARG A 200 7.01 4.47 -5.07
N TRP A 201 6.94 3.88 -3.88
CA TRP A 201 8.11 3.34 -3.20
C TRP A 201 8.82 2.26 -4.02
N ILE A 202 8.03 1.36 -4.63
CA ILE A 202 8.57 0.33 -5.50
C ILE A 202 9.20 0.97 -6.75
N ASP A 203 8.54 1.95 -7.36
CA ASP A 203 9.03 2.65 -8.54
C ASP A 203 10.34 3.40 -8.26
N ASP A 204 10.42 4.13 -7.15
CA ASP A 204 11.64 4.82 -6.71
C ASP A 204 12.79 3.83 -6.47
N LYS A 205 12.52 2.74 -5.75
CA LYS A 205 13.50 1.67 -5.50
C LYS A 205 14.04 1.08 -6.80
N GLN A 206 13.17 0.77 -7.75
CA GLN A 206 13.57 0.20 -9.05
C GLN A 206 14.35 1.20 -9.92
N ASN A 207 14.07 2.49 -9.77
CA ASN A 207 14.75 3.56 -10.49
C ASN A 207 16.04 4.05 -9.78
N GLY A 208 16.37 3.49 -8.61
CA GLY A 208 17.50 3.93 -7.79
C GLY A 208 17.42 5.39 -7.34
N LYS A 209 16.19 5.91 -7.17
CA LYS A 209 15.97 7.26 -6.67
C LYS A 209 16.17 7.30 -5.16
N GLU A 210 17.15 8.06 -4.71
CA GLU A 210 17.30 8.47 -3.31
C GLU A 210 16.58 9.79 -3.11
N ARG A 211 15.72 9.84 -2.10
CA ARG A 211 14.98 11.05 -1.75
C ARG A 211 15.53 11.64 -0.46
N PRO A 212 15.63 12.98 -0.37
CA PRO A 212 16.00 13.61 0.90
C PRO A 212 15.04 13.21 2.01
N ILE A 213 15.55 13.07 3.23
CA ILE A 213 14.79 12.63 4.40
C ILE A 213 14.20 13.84 5.11
N VAL A 214 12.88 13.79 5.34
CA VAL A 214 12.16 14.76 6.17
C VAL A 214 11.60 14.05 7.39
N TYR A 215 12.02 14.46 8.57
CA TYR A 215 11.40 14.08 9.83
C TYR A 215 10.30 15.07 10.19
N ILE A 216 9.18 14.58 10.71
CA ILE A 216 8.12 15.39 11.29
C ILE A 216 7.89 14.90 12.72
N ALA A 217 8.06 15.77 13.70
CA ALA A 217 7.71 15.43 15.07
C ALA A 217 6.20 15.18 15.18
N PHE A 218 5.81 14.11 15.87
CA PHE A 218 4.41 13.76 16.05
C PHE A 218 3.60 14.92 16.65
N ASP A 219 4.19 15.66 17.59
CA ASP A 219 3.58 16.82 18.24
C ASP A 219 3.29 17.99 17.28
N ALA A 220 3.90 18.02 16.07
CA ALA A 220 3.58 19.01 15.05
C ALA A 220 2.32 18.67 14.25
N LEU A 221 1.90 17.41 14.23
CA LEU A 221 0.83 16.90 13.36
C LEU A 221 -0.57 17.13 13.90
N HIS A 222 -0.73 17.35 15.20
CA HIS A 222 -2.02 17.46 15.88
C HIS A 222 -2.09 18.64 16.84
N ASP A 223 -3.30 19.03 17.18
CA ASP A 223 -3.57 20.01 18.24
C ASP A 223 -3.56 19.37 19.64
N SER A 224 -3.81 20.18 20.68
CA SER A 224 -3.89 19.71 22.07
C SER A 224 -4.99 18.67 22.33
N TYR A 225 -5.89 18.47 21.40
CA TYR A 225 -6.98 17.49 21.46
C TYR A 225 -6.72 16.26 20.58
N MET A 226 -5.50 16.05 20.12
CA MET A 226 -5.10 14.98 19.22
C MET A 226 -5.82 15.00 17.87
N LYS A 227 -6.31 16.17 17.43
CA LYS A 227 -6.94 16.33 16.12
C LYS A 227 -5.93 16.82 15.10
N ALA A 228 -5.91 16.18 13.95
CA ALA A 228 -5.10 16.61 12.82
C ALA A 228 -5.51 18.00 12.34
N THR A 229 -4.53 18.84 12.03
CA THR A 229 -4.77 20.17 11.46
C THR A 229 -5.09 20.06 9.97
N SER A 230 -5.90 20.96 9.42
CA SER A 230 -6.33 20.90 8.01
C SER A 230 -5.16 21.02 7.02
N SER A 231 -4.21 21.90 7.29
CA SER A 231 -3.02 22.12 6.45
C SER A 231 -1.98 21.00 6.58
N MET A 232 -2.01 20.24 7.66
CA MET A 232 -1.09 19.11 7.87
C MET A 232 -1.23 18.04 6.77
N HIS A 233 -2.45 17.64 6.44
CA HIS A 233 -2.67 16.63 5.38
C HIS A 233 -2.07 17.07 4.04
N LYS A 234 -2.33 18.33 3.64
CA LYS A 234 -1.80 18.89 2.40
C LYS A 234 -0.27 18.90 2.40
N ALA A 235 0.34 19.31 3.52
CA ALA A 235 1.80 19.30 3.65
C ALA A 235 2.37 17.89 3.59
N TYR A 236 1.77 16.96 4.32
CA TYR A 236 2.20 15.56 4.32
C TYR A 236 2.11 14.92 2.93
N GLU A 237 0.99 15.11 2.21
CA GLU A 237 0.81 14.59 0.85
C GLU A 237 1.86 15.16 -0.12
N MET A 238 2.14 16.46 -0.06
CA MET A 238 3.20 17.09 -0.87
C MET A 238 4.58 16.56 -0.48
N LEU A 239 4.88 16.44 0.80
CA LEU A 239 6.18 15.97 1.25
C LEU A 239 6.46 14.51 0.84
N ILE A 240 5.49 13.61 0.96
CA ILE A 240 5.69 12.21 0.54
C ILE A 240 5.82 12.05 -0.97
N GLU A 241 5.45 13.03 -1.77
CA GLU A 241 5.65 13.02 -3.21
C GLU A 241 7.13 13.18 -3.59
N TYR A 242 7.87 14.03 -2.88
CA TYR A 242 9.25 14.43 -3.21
C TYR A 242 10.30 13.96 -2.21
N TYR A 243 9.90 13.64 -0.99
CA TYR A 243 10.79 13.33 0.13
C TYR A 243 10.48 11.96 0.74
N GLN A 244 11.45 11.42 1.45
CA GLN A 244 11.25 10.26 2.33
C GLN A 244 10.88 10.76 3.71
N VAL A 245 9.58 10.67 4.06
CA VAL A 245 9.03 11.26 5.29
C VAL A 245 8.96 10.23 6.40
N TYR A 246 9.46 10.58 7.58
CA TYR A 246 9.34 9.81 8.82
C TYR A 246 8.67 10.61 9.91
N ILE A 247 7.76 9.99 10.65
CA ILE A 247 7.15 10.57 11.84
C ILE A 247 7.99 10.18 13.05
N VAL A 248 8.39 11.16 13.85
CA VAL A 248 9.20 10.95 15.04
C VAL A 248 8.38 11.26 16.29
N ALA A 249 8.23 10.26 17.15
CA ALA A 249 7.53 10.40 18.42
C ALA A 249 8.45 10.00 19.60
N PRO A 250 8.25 10.55 20.79
CA PRO A 250 8.99 10.11 21.97
C PRO A 250 8.60 8.67 22.36
N SER A 251 9.49 8.02 23.11
CA SER A 251 9.25 6.72 23.72
C SER A 251 9.28 6.86 25.25
N PRO A 252 8.16 7.22 25.88
CA PRO A 252 8.12 7.41 27.32
C PRO A 252 8.24 6.05 28.05
N SER A 253 9.14 5.97 29.04
CA SER A 253 9.43 4.72 29.75
C SER A 253 8.31 4.27 30.70
N ASN A 254 7.41 5.15 31.05
CA ASN A 254 6.33 4.95 32.00
C ASN A 254 4.92 4.91 31.40
N ASP A 255 4.82 5.04 30.07
CA ASP A 255 3.54 5.00 29.34
C ASP A 255 3.66 4.09 28.12
N HIS A 256 3.43 2.80 28.33
CA HIS A 256 3.50 1.80 27.28
C HIS A 256 2.32 1.90 26.27
N ALA A 257 1.22 2.55 26.65
CA ALA A 257 0.07 2.74 25.78
C ALA A 257 0.31 3.85 24.75
N TYR A 258 1.20 4.79 25.03
CA TYR A 258 1.48 5.94 24.18
C TYR A 258 1.92 5.53 22.76
N MET A 259 2.82 4.56 22.64
CA MET A 259 3.29 4.10 21.32
C MET A 259 2.14 3.51 20.49
N ALA A 260 1.26 2.74 21.13
CA ALA A 260 0.08 2.20 20.44
C ALA A 260 -0.90 3.31 20.02
N GLN A 261 -1.06 4.36 20.82
CA GLN A 261 -1.89 5.52 20.47
C GLN A 261 -1.32 6.31 19.29
N VAL A 262 0.00 6.52 19.26
CA VAL A 262 0.68 7.17 18.11
C VAL A 262 0.46 6.36 16.82
N LEU A 263 0.67 5.04 16.88
CA LEU A 263 0.47 4.18 15.71
C LEU A 263 -0.99 4.20 15.24
N ALA A 264 -1.96 4.13 16.15
CA ALA A 264 -3.39 4.21 15.82
C ALA A 264 -3.75 5.57 15.20
N TRP A 265 -3.19 6.66 15.71
CA TRP A 265 -3.38 7.99 15.16
C TRP A 265 -2.81 8.12 13.74
N VAL A 266 -1.59 7.61 13.53
CA VAL A 266 -0.95 7.57 12.21
C VAL A 266 -1.79 6.77 11.22
N GLU A 267 -2.32 5.62 11.65
CA GLU A 267 -3.19 4.77 10.85
C GLU A 267 -4.52 5.46 10.47
N GLU A 268 -5.06 6.28 11.37
CA GLU A 268 -6.32 7.01 11.15
C GLU A 268 -6.15 8.22 10.22
N TYR A 269 -5.06 8.99 10.36
CA TYR A 269 -4.93 10.32 9.75
C TYR A 269 -3.93 10.41 8.61
N LEU A 270 -2.98 9.47 8.45
CA LEU A 270 -1.94 9.55 7.44
C LEU A 270 -2.07 8.41 6.41
N SER A 271 -1.35 8.52 5.30
CA SER A 271 -1.31 7.49 4.26
C SER A 271 -0.37 6.33 4.59
N ALA A 272 -0.45 5.22 3.82
CA ALA A 272 0.34 4.01 4.00
C ALA A 272 1.84 4.21 4.26
N PRO A 273 2.57 5.14 3.64
CA PRO A 273 3.97 5.38 3.94
C PRO A 273 4.27 5.60 5.41
N ALA A 274 3.37 6.27 6.14
CA ALA A 274 3.57 6.58 7.55
C ALA A 274 3.59 5.33 8.45
N TYR A 275 2.89 4.26 8.11
CA TYR A 275 2.85 3.03 8.91
C TYR A 275 4.21 2.36 9.05
N ASN A 276 5.04 2.44 8.02
CA ASN A 276 6.39 1.89 8.01
C ASN A 276 7.45 2.94 8.33
N HIS A 277 7.07 4.20 8.53
CA HIS A 277 7.94 5.34 8.72
C HIS A 277 7.68 6.06 10.05
N VAL A 278 7.40 5.30 11.11
CA VAL A 278 7.29 5.84 12.47
C VAL A 278 8.52 5.43 13.28
N ILE A 279 9.20 6.43 13.83
CA ILE A 279 10.39 6.27 14.65
C ILE A 279 10.07 6.73 16.07
N PHE A 280 10.25 5.84 17.06
CA PHE A 280 10.19 6.21 18.47
C PHE A 280 11.58 6.54 18.98
N CYS A 281 11.85 7.81 19.25
CA CYS A 281 13.18 8.28 19.63
C CYS A 281 13.11 9.45 20.62
N ASN A 282 13.82 9.32 21.76
CA ASN A 282 13.97 10.39 22.75
C ASN A 282 15.21 11.26 22.52
N GLN A 283 16.12 10.86 21.63
CA GLN A 283 17.39 11.53 21.35
C GLN A 283 17.41 11.99 19.88
N LYS A 284 16.67 13.06 19.58
CA LYS A 284 16.51 13.56 18.20
C LYS A 284 17.81 13.89 17.50
N ALA A 285 18.84 14.26 18.25
CA ALA A 285 20.21 14.51 17.74
C ALA A 285 20.89 13.27 17.11
N LEU A 286 20.38 12.06 17.37
CA LEU A 286 20.90 10.82 16.76
C LEU A 286 20.30 10.53 15.39
N LEU A 287 19.26 11.28 14.99
CA LEU A 287 18.61 11.09 13.71
C LEU A 287 19.43 11.74 12.59
N TYR A 288 19.66 10.97 11.53
CA TYR A 288 20.33 11.42 10.32
C TYR A 288 19.29 11.73 9.24
N GLY A 289 19.23 12.98 8.78
CA GLY A 289 18.26 13.39 7.76
C GLY A 289 18.52 14.82 7.29
N ASP A 290 17.78 15.26 6.26
CA ASP A 290 17.98 16.56 5.64
C ASP A 290 17.17 17.66 6.33
N TYR A 291 15.94 17.36 6.72
CA TYR A 291 15.04 18.32 7.34
C TYR A 291 14.33 17.72 8.56
N PHE A 292 14.06 18.55 9.57
CA PHE A 292 13.24 18.14 10.73
C PHE A 292 12.24 19.24 11.08
N ILE A 293 10.95 18.96 10.88
CA ILE A 293 9.83 19.82 11.27
C ILE A 293 9.46 19.46 12.71
N ASP A 294 9.71 20.36 13.65
CA ASP A 294 9.59 20.08 15.09
C ASP A 294 9.18 21.33 15.86
N PRO A 295 8.17 21.29 16.76
CA PRO A 295 7.85 22.42 17.63
C PRO A 295 8.97 22.80 18.61
N CYS A 296 9.87 21.86 18.91
CA CYS A 296 10.99 22.08 19.82
C CYS A 296 12.25 21.39 19.26
N PRO A 297 12.92 22.01 18.25
CA PRO A 297 14.05 21.42 17.58
C PRO A 297 15.24 21.14 18.50
N ASP A 298 15.84 19.95 18.34
CA ASP A 298 17.11 19.63 19.01
C ASP A 298 18.28 20.32 18.30
N LYS A 299 19.09 21.08 19.04
CA LYS A 299 20.25 21.79 18.51
C LYS A 299 21.36 20.87 17.97
N GLY A 300 21.35 19.60 18.36
CA GLY A 300 22.29 18.60 17.89
C GLY A 300 21.86 17.91 16.58
N PHE A 301 20.68 18.19 16.05
CA PHE A 301 20.28 17.68 14.73
C PHE A 301 21.17 18.26 13.63
N MET A 302 21.73 17.42 12.80
CA MET A 302 22.73 17.81 11.80
C MET A 302 22.15 18.35 10.49
N GLY A 303 20.85 18.16 10.24
CA GLY A 303 20.16 18.72 9.08
C GLY A 303 19.55 20.09 9.35
N THR A 304 18.63 20.51 8.46
CA THR A 304 17.90 21.78 8.61
C THR A 304 16.71 21.58 9.56
N ALA A 305 16.76 22.25 10.72
CA ALA A 305 15.66 22.27 11.65
C ALA A 305 14.62 23.34 11.24
N ILE A 306 13.35 22.96 11.15
CA ILE A 306 12.20 23.80 10.86
C ILE A 306 11.36 23.87 12.12
N GLU A 307 11.42 25.00 12.85
CA GLU A 307 10.71 25.20 14.11
C GLU A 307 9.22 25.51 13.85
N TYR A 308 8.38 24.47 13.93
CA TYR A 308 6.93 24.58 13.78
C TYR A 308 6.32 25.42 14.90
N GLY A 309 5.48 26.38 14.56
CA GLY A 309 4.88 27.34 15.51
C GLY A 309 5.75 28.59 15.74
N SER A 310 6.91 28.72 15.11
CA SER A 310 7.73 29.94 15.12
C SER A 310 7.07 31.07 14.31
N ASP A 311 7.67 32.28 14.35
CA ASP A 311 7.19 33.39 13.51
C ASP A 311 7.35 33.14 12.02
N GLU A 312 8.32 32.31 11.61
CA GLU A 312 8.59 31.95 10.22
C GLU A 312 7.70 30.79 9.72
N PHE A 313 7.45 29.80 10.58
CA PHE A 313 6.70 28.59 10.27
C PHE A 313 5.53 28.38 11.24
N LYS A 314 4.56 29.31 11.22
CA LYS A 314 3.42 29.30 12.15
C LYS A 314 2.52 28.11 11.96
N THR A 315 2.34 27.71 10.70
CA THR A 315 1.46 26.63 10.27
C THR A 315 2.15 25.78 9.20
N PHE A 316 1.50 24.72 8.78
CA PHE A 316 1.99 23.92 7.65
C PHE A 316 1.91 24.64 6.29
N GLU A 317 1.17 25.74 6.15
CA GLU A 317 1.13 26.52 4.89
C GLU A 317 2.47 27.19 4.59
N GLU A 318 3.15 27.74 5.60
CA GLU A 318 4.48 28.33 5.44
C GLU A 318 5.52 27.24 5.13
N ILE A 319 5.36 26.04 5.72
CA ILE A 319 6.23 24.89 5.45
C ILE A 319 6.04 24.41 4.01
N ILE A 320 4.80 24.30 3.52
CA ILE A 320 4.53 23.99 2.10
C ILE A 320 5.25 24.98 1.20
N THR A 321 5.07 26.29 1.45
CA THR A 321 5.69 27.35 0.68
C THR A 321 7.23 27.26 0.68
N PHE A 322 7.82 26.89 1.83
CA PHE A 322 9.26 26.67 1.93
C PHE A 322 9.74 25.54 1.01
N PHE A 323 9.09 24.38 1.06
CA PHE A 323 9.46 23.23 0.25
C PHE A 323 9.18 23.43 -1.25
N GLU A 324 8.11 24.13 -1.62
CA GLU A 324 7.84 24.53 -3.01
C GLU A 324 8.98 25.38 -3.59
N ARG A 325 9.53 26.32 -2.81
CA ARG A 325 10.67 27.14 -3.22
C ARG A 325 11.97 26.35 -3.37
N LEU A 326 12.12 25.22 -2.67
CA LEU A 326 13.28 24.33 -2.83
C LEU A 326 13.20 23.44 -4.06
N GLY A 327 12.16 23.53 -4.86
CA GLY A 327 11.98 22.77 -6.10
C GLY A 327 11.13 21.51 -5.96
N GLY A 328 10.36 21.38 -4.88
CA GLY A 328 9.27 20.44 -4.75
C GLY A 328 8.08 20.90 -5.61
N GLN A 329 8.25 20.90 -6.96
CA GLN A 329 7.18 21.18 -7.93
C GLN A 329 6.67 19.90 -8.56
#